data_3d34129988e34a888e8c3c971c003d21
#
_entry.id   3d34129988e34a888e8c3c971c003d21
#
_cell.length_a   1.000
_cell.length_b   1.000
_cell.length_c   1.000
_cell.angle_alpha   90.00
_cell.angle_beta   90.00
_cell.angle_gamma   90.00
#
_symmetry.space_group_name_H-M   'P 1'
#
loop_
_entity.id
_entity.type
_entity.pdbx_description
1 polymer ?
#
loop_
_entity_poly.entity_id
_entity_poly.type
_entity_poly.pdbx_seq_one_letter_code
_entity_poly.pdbx_strand_id
1 'polypeptide(L)' 'MTLSARNQLKGTVEEIQLGGVMAHVVVRVGENFVESVITRRSAEEMALKKGDAVKVVIKSTEVMLQKD' A
#
# COMPACT_ATOMS: atom_id res chain seq x y z
N MET A 1 11.14 -15.01 3.46
CA MET A 1 11.22 -14.43 2.11
C MET A 1 12.05 -13.15 2.14
N THR A 2 12.94 -12.99 1.20
CA THR A 2 13.80 -11.81 1.12
C THR A 2 13.30 -10.88 0.02
N LEU A 3 13.13 -9.60 0.36
CA LEU A 3 12.68 -8.59 -0.58
C LEU A 3 13.82 -7.61 -0.88
N SER A 4 13.87 -7.15 -2.13
CA SER A 4 14.83 -6.12 -2.52
C SER A 4 14.39 -4.73 -2.10
N ALA A 5 13.13 -4.55 -1.74
CA ALA A 5 12.60 -3.27 -1.29
C ALA A 5 13.15 -2.92 0.08
N ARG A 6 13.59 -1.67 0.25
CA ARG A 6 14.18 -1.20 1.49
C ARG A 6 13.20 -0.42 2.37
N ASN A 7 12.17 0.15 1.76
CA ASN A 7 11.20 0.95 2.50
C ASN A 7 10.01 0.09 2.87
N GLN A 8 9.85 -0.14 4.17
CA GLN A 8 8.77 -0.95 4.71
C GLN A 8 8.13 -0.18 5.85
N LEU A 9 6.92 0.30 5.63
CA LEU A 9 6.22 1.18 6.57
C LEU A 9 4.98 0.48 7.12
N LYS A 10 4.90 0.36 8.42
CA LYS A 10 3.72 -0.23 9.07
C LYS A 10 2.58 0.78 9.02
N GLY A 11 1.40 0.30 8.62
CA GLY A 11 0.23 1.17 8.51
C GLY A 11 -1.05 0.40 8.65
N THR A 12 -2.15 1.12 8.49
CA THR A 12 -3.50 0.58 8.60
C THR A 12 -4.28 0.94 7.35
N VAL A 13 -4.99 -0.03 6.78
CA VAL A 13 -5.82 0.21 5.62
C VAL A 13 -6.94 1.18 5.99
N GLU A 14 -6.97 2.33 5.33
CA GLU A 14 -7.96 3.37 5.57
C GLU A 14 -9.14 3.25 4.63
N GLU A 15 -8.89 2.89 3.37
CA GLU A 15 -9.92 2.82 2.34
C GLU A 15 -9.50 1.86 1.25
N ILE A 16 -10.48 1.15 0.68
CA ILE A 16 -10.28 0.27 -0.47
C ILE A 16 -11.39 0.54 -1.48
N GLN A 17 -11.00 0.77 -2.73
CA GLN A 17 -11.93 0.84 -3.84
C GLN A 17 -11.59 -0.26 -4.83
N LEU A 18 -12.52 -1.20 -4.99
CA LEU A 18 -12.35 -2.32 -5.91
C LEU A 18 -12.90 -1.95 -7.29
N GLY A 19 -12.03 -1.99 -8.28
CA GLY A 19 -12.43 -1.87 -9.68
C GLY A 19 -12.58 -3.26 -10.30
N GLY A 20 -12.81 -3.31 -11.60
CA GLY A 20 -12.94 -4.58 -12.31
C GLY A 20 -11.64 -5.38 -12.31
N VAL A 21 -10.50 -4.71 -12.53
CA VAL A 21 -9.19 -5.33 -12.64
C VAL A 21 -8.25 -4.85 -11.54
N MET A 22 -8.34 -3.58 -11.17
CA MET A 22 -7.44 -2.97 -10.20
C MET A 22 -8.17 -2.61 -8.91
N ALA A 23 -7.41 -2.45 -7.85
CA ALA A 23 -7.90 -1.99 -6.56
C ALA A 23 -7.05 -0.83 -6.10
N HIS A 24 -7.68 0.24 -5.64
CA HIS A 24 -7.02 1.41 -5.08
C HIS A 24 -7.10 1.30 -3.57
N VAL A 25 -5.97 1.31 -2.91
CA VAL A 25 -5.89 1.14 -1.45
C VAL A 25 -5.19 2.36 -0.85
N VAL A 26 -5.81 2.95 0.16
CA VAL A 26 -5.22 4.04 0.91
C VAL A 26 -4.79 3.48 2.27
N VAL A 27 -3.52 3.66 2.61
CA VAL A 27 -2.96 3.17 3.86
C VAL A 27 -2.52 4.37 4.70
N ARG A 28 -2.97 4.40 5.94
CA ARG A 28 -2.53 5.43 6.88
C ARG A 28 -1.26 4.96 7.59
N VAL A 29 -0.21 5.80 7.48
CA VAL A 29 1.07 5.55 8.14
C VAL A 29 1.33 6.74 9.06
N GLY A 30 1.07 6.56 10.37
CA GLY A 30 1.12 7.68 11.31
C GLY A 30 0.07 8.73 10.93
N GLU A 31 0.52 9.94 10.62
CA GLU A 31 -0.36 11.03 10.19
C GLU A 31 -0.38 11.18 8.67
N ASN A 32 0.28 10.27 7.96
CA ASN A 32 0.39 10.35 6.51
C ASN A 32 -0.45 9.27 5.84
N PHE A 33 -0.80 9.52 4.59
CA PHE A 33 -1.53 8.55 3.77
C PHE A 33 -0.67 8.16 2.58
N VAL A 34 -0.59 6.86 2.34
CA VAL A 34 0.12 6.30 1.19
C VAL A 34 -0.91 5.60 0.32
N GLU A 35 -0.92 5.92 -0.97
CA GLU A 35 -1.83 5.31 -1.91
C GLU A 35 -1.14 4.21 -2.69
N SER A 36 -1.87 3.13 -2.91
CA SER A 36 -1.37 1.97 -3.65
C SER A 36 -2.41 1.51 -4.65
N VAL A 37 -1.95 1.12 -5.83
CA VAL A 37 -2.80 0.48 -6.82
C VAL A 37 -2.25 -0.91 -7.04
N ILE A 38 -3.07 -1.91 -6.70
CA ILE A 38 -2.71 -3.31 -6.88
C ILE A 38 -3.82 -3.97 -7.71
N THR A 39 -3.59 -5.21 -8.13
CA THR A 39 -4.65 -5.91 -8.84
C THR A 39 -5.76 -6.26 -7.85
N ARG A 40 -7.00 -6.26 -8.35
CA ARG A 40 -8.15 -6.70 -7.55
C ARG A 40 -7.90 -8.11 -7.02
N ARG A 41 -7.34 -8.97 -7.85
CA ARG A 41 -7.01 -10.33 -7.45
C ARG A 41 -6.07 -10.36 -6.24
N SER A 42 -5.03 -9.54 -6.25
CA SER A 42 -4.12 -9.45 -5.11
C SER A 42 -4.83 -8.99 -3.84
N ALA A 43 -5.71 -7.99 -3.97
CA ALA A 43 -6.49 -7.49 -2.84
C ALA A 43 -7.38 -8.59 -2.26
N GLU A 44 -7.99 -9.37 -3.14
CA GLU A 44 -8.87 -10.48 -2.73
C GLU A 44 -8.08 -11.62 -2.09
N GLU A 45 -6.93 -11.97 -2.66
CA GLU A 45 -6.08 -13.02 -2.11
C GLU A 45 -5.57 -12.66 -0.72
N MET A 46 -5.29 -11.39 -0.48
CA MET A 46 -4.87 -10.90 0.83
C MET A 46 -6.06 -10.66 1.76
N ALA A 47 -7.27 -10.79 1.26
CA ALA A 47 -8.50 -10.52 2.02
C ALA A 47 -8.44 -9.14 2.69
N LEU A 48 -7.94 -8.14 1.96
CA LEU A 48 -7.79 -6.79 2.50
C LEU A 48 -9.14 -6.17 2.83
N LYS A 49 -9.20 -5.52 3.99
CA LYS A 49 -10.36 -4.75 4.40
C LYS A 49 -9.93 -3.56 5.24
N LYS A 50 -10.78 -2.57 5.35
CA LYS A 50 -10.54 -1.39 6.16
C LYS A 50 -10.22 -1.81 7.60
N GLY A 51 -9.18 -1.21 8.17
CA GLY A 51 -8.74 -1.50 9.52
C GLY A 51 -7.62 -2.54 9.61
N ASP A 52 -7.33 -3.23 8.51
CA ASP A 52 -6.25 -4.23 8.53
C ASP A 52 -4.89 -3.58 8.74
N ALA A 53 -4.07 -4.24 9.55
CA ALA A 53 -2.67 -3.86 9.70
C ALA A 53 -1.90 -4.40 8.50
N VAL A 54 -1.18 -3.51 7.81
CA VAL A 54 -0.41 -3.88 6.62
C VAL A 54 0.96 -3.24 6.68
N LYS A 55 1.83 -3.68 5.79
CA LYS A 55 3.12 -3.06 5.60
C LYS A 55 3.18 -2.50 4.18
N VAL A 56 3.48 -1.22 4.07
CA VAL A 56 3.68 -0.58 2.77
C VAL A 56 5.12 -0.84 2.36
N VAL A 57 5.31 -1.50 1.24
CA VAL A 57 6.64 -1.89 0.75
C VAL A 57 6.93 -1.12 -0.53
N ILE A 58 7.99 -0.32 -0.51
CA ILE A 58 8.33 0.55 -1.64
C ILE A 58 9.79 0.33 -2.04
N LYS A 59 10.02 0.01 -3.30
CA LYS A 59 11.36 -0.09 -3.83
C LYS A 59 12.04 1.27 -3.80
N SER A 60 13.31 1.31 -3.42
CA SER A 60 14.05 2.57 -3.35
C SER A 60 14.07 3.33 -4.68
N THR A 61 14.06 2.62 -5.79
CA THR A 61 14.06 3.23 -7.14
C THR A 61 12.74 3.91 -7.48
N GLU A 62 11.68 3.67 -6.71
CA GLU A 62 10.35 4.23 -6.96
C GLU A 62 10.04 5.44 -6.06
N VAL A 63 10.97 5.80 -5.19
CA VAL A 63 10.75 6.90 -4.25
C VAL A 63 11.28 8.20 -4.86
N MET A 64 10.40 9.19 -4.96
CA MET A 64 10.74 10.52 -5.46
C MET A 64 10.89 11.49 -4.29
N LEU A 65 11.72 12.49 -4.46
CA LEU A 65 11.95 13.49 -3.43
C LEU A 65 11.59 14.88 -3.94
N GLN A 66 11.08 15.70 -3.04
CA GLN A 66 10.81 17.10 -3.30
C GLN A 66 11.35 17.92 -2.13
N LYS A 67 11.98 19.02 -2.46
CA LYS A 67 12.45 19.98 -1.46
C LYS A 67 11.96 21.36 -1.86
N ASP A 68 11.38 22.06 -0.90
CA ASP A 68 10.93 23.44 -1.10
C ASP A 68 12.05 24.44 -0.89
#